data_5ff9c7f03e1da1005cfd4eb268ab2ee9
#
_entry.id   5ff9c7f03e1da1005cfd4eb268ab2ee9
#
_cell.length_a   1.000
_cell.length_b   1.000
_cell.length_c   1.000
_cell.angle_alpha   90.00
_cell.angle_beta   90.00
_cell.angle_gamma   90.00
#
_symmetry.space_group_name_H-M   'P 1'
#
loop_
_entity.id
_entity.type
_entity.pdbx_description
1 polymer ?
#
loop_
_entity_poly.entity_id
_entity_poly.type
_entity_poly.pdbx_seq_one_letter_code
_entity_poly.pdbx_strand_id
1 'polypeptide(L)'
;IDELKQKPKALMLENVKNLKGHDKGKTARVITNSLRELGYSVFWNIFNTSVHTDIPQNRERTFIICFSNESDWEFEPKRKTCSRIINDHLPLSKSKKKRKFRELLENREVEKKFYYKQDAYMYKDLKREIRSKDTVYQWRRVYVRKNKSNECPTLTANMGTGGHNVPLILDGPGIRKLTPRE
;
A
#
# COMPACT_ATOMS: atom_id res chain seq x y z
N ILE A 1 -15.25 -15.15 -14.24
CA ILE A 1 -15.67 -14.18 -15.29
C ILE A 1 -16.27 -14.94 -16.48
N ASP A 2 -15.64 -16.01 -16.91
CA ASP A 2 -16.10 -16.80 -18.07
C ASP A 2 -17.48 -17.45 -17.85
N GLU A 3 -17.74 -17.89 -16.62
CA GLU A 3 -19.01 -18.54 -16.23
C GLU A 3 -20.16 -17.54 -15.98
N LEU A 4 -19.90 -16.23 -16.04
CA LEU A 4 -20.94 -15.23 -15.82
C LEU A 4 -21.84 -15.13 -17.05
N LYS A 5 -23.17 -15.12 -16.84
CA LYS A 5 -24.17 -14.90 -17.91
C LYS A 5 -23.96 -13.57 -18.62
N GLN A 6 -23.49 -12.55 -17.89
CA GLN A 6 -23.13 -11.24 -18.42
C GLN A 6 -21.75 -10.85 -17.91
N LYS A 7 -20.80 -10.67 -18.81
CA LYS A 7 -19.43 -10.24 -18.47
C LYS A 7 -19.44 -8.76 -18.07
N PRO A 8 -18.69 -8.37 -17.00
CA PRO A 8 -18.54 -6.96 -16.62
C PRO A 8 -17.94 -6.13 -17.76
N LYS A 9 -18.44 -4.92 -17.97
CA LYS A 9 -17.86 -3.99 -18.97
C LYS A 9 -16.47 -3.49 -18.55
N ALA A 10 -16.18 -3.42 -17.24
CA ALA A 10 -14.89 -3.04 -16.72
C ALA A 10 -14.51 -3.89 -15.52
N LEU A 11 -13.22 -4.12 -15.31
CA LEU A 11 -12.65 -4.82 -14.17
C LEU A 11 -11.54 -3.95 -13.55
N MET A 12 -11.50 -3.93 -12.23
CA MET A 12 -10.36 -3.39 -11.48
C MET A 12 -9.88 -4.45 -10.49
N LEU A 13 -8.67 -4.95 -10.73
CA LEU A 13 -8.04 -5.96 -9.89
C LEU A 13 -6.85 -5.33 -9.16
N GLU A 14 -6.69 -5.64 -7.88
CA GLU A 14 -5.59 -5.15 -7.05
C GLU A 14 -4.74 -6.29 -6.53
N ASN A 15 -3.45 -6.08 -6.48
CA ASN A 15 -2.52 -7.03 -5.87
C ASN A 15 -1.25 -6.33 -5.37
N VAL A 16 -0.39 -7.08 -4.69
CA VAL A 16 0.91 -6.57 -4.24
C VAL A 16 1.81 -6.19 -5.42
N LYS A 17 2.70 -5.21 -5.21
CA LYS A 17 3.65 -4.72 -6.21
C LYS A 17 4.38 -5.85 -6.95
N ASN A 18 4.79 -6.90 -6.21
CA ASN A 18 5.63 -7.94 -6.76
C ASN A 18 4.91 -8.88 -7.75
N LEU A 19 3.59 -8.81 -7.88
CA LEU A 19 2.85 -9.64 -8.82
C LEU A 19 3.37 -9.48 -10.25
N LYS A 20 3.71 -8.25 -10.65
CA LYS A 20 4.22 -7.97 -12.01
C LYS A 20 5.54 -8.69 -12.31
N GLY A 21 6.42 -8.81 -11.30
CA GLY A 21 7.72 -9.48 -11.43
C GLY A 21 7.72 -10.95 -11.00
N HIS A 22 6.61 -11.46 -10.46
CA HIS A 22 6.52 -12.82 -9.96
C HIS A 22 6.83 -13.83 -11.06
N ASP A 23 7.65 -14.84 -10.72
CA ASP A 23 8.11 -15.88 -11.64
C ASP A 23 8.65 -15.29 -12.96
N LYS A 24 9.60 -14.34 -12.84
CA LYS A 24 10.21 -13.62 -13.98
C LYS A 24 9.18 -13.01 -14.94
N GLY A 25 8.02 -12.59 -14.41
CA GLY A 25 6.91 -12.00 -15.17
C GLY A 25 5.97 -13.02 -15.83
N LYS A 26 6.17 -14.32 -15.63
CA LYS A 26 5.30 -15.37 -16.18
C LYS A 26 3.86 -15.22 -15.67
N THR A 27 3.71 -15.01 -14.36
CA THR A 27 2.38 -14.81 -13.74
C THR A 27 1.63 -13.64 -14.37
N ALA A 28 2.30 -12.50 -14.56
CA ALA A 28 1.68 -11.34 -15.20
C ALA A 28 1.27 -11.62 -16.65
N ARG A 29 2.11 -12.35 -17.40
CA ARG A 29 1.77 -12.76 -18.78
C ARG A 29 0.53 -13.67 -18.83
N VAL A 30 0.47 -14.67 -17.94
CA VAL A 30 -0.69 -15.58 -17.86
C VAL A 30 -1.96 -14.78 -17.59
N ILE A 31 -1.96 -13.95 -16.53
CA ILE A 31 -3.13 -13.12 -16.18
C ILE A 31 -3.55 -12.24 -17.37
N THR A 32 -2.59 -11.56 -18.00
CA THR A 32 -2.87 -10.68 -19.14
C THR A 32 -3.47 -11.42 -20.31
N ASN A 33 -2.92 -12.58 -20.66
CA ASN A 33 -3.40 -13.38 -21.80
C ASN A 33 -4.79 -13.91 -21.51
N SER A 34 -5.03 -14.48 -20.33
CA SER A 34 -6.38 -14.98 -19.97
C SER A 34 -7.44 -13.88 -20.02
N LEU A 35 -7.12 -12.67 -19.54
CA LEU A 35 -8.05 -11.53 -19.61
C LEU A 35 -8.30 -11.08 -21.07
N ARG A 36 -7.26 -11.11 -21.91
CA ARG A 36 -7.39 -10.80 -23.34
C ARG A 36 -8.22 -11.85 -24.10
N GLU A 37 -8.01 -13.12 -23.82
CA GLU A 37 -8.80 -14.24 -24.36
C GLU A 37 -10.28 -14.12 -24.00
N LEU A 38 -10.58 -13.53 -22.82
CA LEU A 38 -11.93 -13.21 -22.38
C LEU A 38 -12.53 -11.94 -23.05
N GLY A 39 -11.80 -11.29 -23.95
CA GLY A 39 -12.24 -10.11 -24.68
C GLY A 39 -12.02 -8.78 -23.97
N TYR A 40 -10.98 -8.66 -23.13
CA TYR A 40 -10.65 -7.40 -22.46
C TYR A 40 -9.37 -6.77 -22.99
N SER A 41 -9.37 -5.45 -23.07
CA SER A 41 -8.16 -4.62 -23.12
C SER A 41 -7.61 -4.51 -21.69
N VAL A 42 -6.31 -4.77 -21.50
CA VAL A 42 -5.72 -4.95 -20.16
C VAL A 42 -4.58 -3.95 -19.93
N PHE A 43 -4.67 -3.19 -18.84
CA PHE A 43 -3.70 -2.16 -18.46
C PHE A 43 -3.15 -2.42 -17.05
N TRP A 44 -1.84 -2.26 -16.87
CA TRP A 44 -1.14 -2.47 -15.61
C TRP A 44 -0.46 -1.20 -15.14
N ASN A 45 -0.64 -0.86 -13.86
CA ASN A 45 0.15 0.18 -13.23
C ASN A 45 0.45 -0.16 -11.77
N ILE A 46 1.50 0.47 -11.22
CA ILE A 46 1.86 0.37 -9.82
C ILE A 46 1.68 1.75 -9.20
N PHE A 47 0.80 1.83 -8.21
CA PHE A 47 0.53 3.05 -7.45
C PHE A 47 1.08 2.95 -6.05
N ASN A 48 1.65 4.05 -5.57
CA ASN A 48 2.08 4.20 -4.18
C ASN A 48 1.19 5.23 -3.48
N THR A 49 0.61 4.84 -2.35
CA THR A 49 -0.27 5.72 -1.57
C THR A 49 0.41 7.06 -1.25
N SER A 50 1.66 7.05 -0.80
CA SER A 50 2.39 8.28 -0.47
C SER A 50 2.69 9.18 -1.66
N VAL A 51 2.64 8.67 -2.88
CA VAL A 51 2.91 9.44 -4.10
C VAL A 51 1.62 10.06 -4.66
N HIS A 52 0.53 9.30 -4.65
CA HIS A 52 -0.71 9.66 -5.33
C HIS A 52 -1.77 10.26 -4.40
N THR A 53 -1.58 10.16 -3.09
CA THR A 53 -2.45 10.76 -2.07
C THR A 53 -1.66 11.65 -1.11
N ASP A 54 -2.33 12.31 -0.19
CA ASP A 54 -1.71 13.06 0.90
C ASP A 54 -1.37 12.19 2.13
N ILE A 55 -1.69 10.89 2.08
CA ILE A 55 -1.47 9.94 3.18
C ILE A 55 0.01 9.51 3.22
N PRO A 56 0.72 9.72 4.33
CA PRO A 56 2.14 9.37 4.47
C PRO A 56 2.35 7.87 4.71
N GLN A 57 1.92 7.04 3.76
CA GLN A 57 2.10 5.59 3.80
C GLN A 57 2.78 5.08 2.55
N ASN A 58 3.93 4.43 2.72
CA ASN A 58 4.60 3.73 1.62
C ASN A 58 3.90 2.39 1.36
N ARG A 59 2.87 2.42 0.51
CA ARG A 59 2.09 1.26 0.11
C ARG A 59 2.01 1.21 -1.41
N GLU A 60 2.79 0.32 -2.00
CA GLU A 60 2.78 0.07 -3.43
C GLU A 60 1.86 -1.10 -3.77
N ARG A 61 0.96 -0.87 -4.73
CA ARG A 61 0.03 -1.89 -5.22
C ARG A 61 -0.02 -1.88 -6.74
N THR A 62 -0.08 -3.10 -7.29
CA THR A 62 -0.36 -3.29 -8.71
C THR A 62 -1.86 -3.21 -8.93
N PHE A 63 -2.28 -2.37 -9.85
CA PHE A 63 -3.65 -2.33 -10.35
C PHE A 63 -3.65 -2.86 -11.78
N ILE A 64 -4.63 -3.71 -12.07
CA ILE A 64 -4.91 -4.21 -13.41
C ILE A 64 -6.30 -3.69 -13.74
N ILE A 65 -6.39 -2.84 -14.74
CA ILE A 65 -7.65 -2.25 -15.19
C ILE A 65 -7.95 -2.82 -16.56
N CYS A 66 -9.16 -3.34 -16.72
CA CYS A 66 -9.57 -3.98 -17.96
C CYS A 66 -10.89 -3.38 -18.43
N PHE A 67 -11.02 -3.23 -19.73
CA PHE A 67 -12.26 -2.82 -20.36
C PHE A 67 -12.65 -3.85 -21.42
N SER A 68 -13.93 -4.23 -21.44
CA SER A 68 -14.46 -5.11 -22.46
C SER A 68 -14.31 -4.46 -23.84
N ASN A 69 -13.85 -5.24 -24.81
CA ASN A 69 -13.74 -4.78 -26.19
C ASN A 69 -15.13 -4.54 -26.85
N GLU A 70 -16.19 -5.02 -26.23
CA GLU A 70 -17.59 -4.78 -26.64
C GLU A 70 -18.15 -3.46 -26.06
N SER A 71 -17.36 -2.73 -25.26
CA SER A 71 -17.78 -1.44 -24.71
C SER A 71 -17.49 -0.32 -25.72
N ASP A 72 -18.30 0.74 -25.69
CA ASP A 72 -18.16 1.94 -26.55
C ASP A 72 -16.90 2.77 -26.24
N TRP A 73 -15.97 2.20 -25.50
CA TRP A 73 -14.72 2.84 -25.10
C TRP A 73 -13.65 2.52 -26.15
N GLU A 74 -13.36 3.44 -27.03
CA GLU A 74 -12.25 3.34 -27.98
C GLU A 74 -10.91 3.51 -27.28
N PHE A 75 -10.22 2.39 -27.06
CA PHE A 75 -8.80 2.39 -26.70
C PHE A 75 -8.00 2.12 -27.97
N GLU A 76 -7.10 3.03 -28.33
CA GLU A 76 -6.17 2.78 -29.44
C GLU A 76 -5.38 1.47 -29.19
N PRO A 77 -5.63 0.40 -29.94
CA PRO A 77 -5.03 -0.92 -29.69
C PRO A 77 -3.53 -0.97 -30.01
N LYS A 78 -2.93 0.09 -30.54
CA LYS A 78 -1.57 0.12 -31.09
C LYS A 78 -0.51 0.63 -30.11
N ARG A 79 -0.84 1.15 -28.93
CA ARG A 79 0.18 1.63 -27.98
C ARG A 79 0.74 0.49 -27.13
N LYS A 80 2.02 0.19 -27.35
CA LYS A 80 2.78 -0.89 -26.69
C LYS A 80 3.00 -0.72 -25.18
N THR A 81 2.60 0.40 -24.57
CA THR A 81 2.83 0.67 -23.13
C THR A 81 1.54 0.99 -22.41
N CYS A 82 0.95 -0.06 -21.81
CA CYS A 82 -0.27 0.02 -21.00
C CYS A 82 -0.21 1.11 -19.90
N SER A 83 0.95 1.33 -19.29
CA SER A 83 1.12 2.30 -18.21
C SER A 83 0.80 3.73 -18.63
N ARG A 84 1.09 4.10 -19.88
CA ARG A 84 0.89 5.46 -20.40
C ARG A 84 -0.59 5.76 -20.61
N ILE A 85 -1.34 4.80 -21.12
CA ILE A 85 -2.77 4.98 -21.37
C ILE A 85 -3.56 5.17 -20.06
N ILE A 86 -3.24 4.40 -19.02
CA ILE A 86 -3.87 4.58 -17.71
C ILE A 86 -3.56 5.97 -17.14
N ASN A 87 -2.32 6.45 -17.27
CA ASN A 87 -1.94 7.78 -16.81
C ASN A 87 -2.59 8.90 -17.63
N ASP A 88 -2.84 8.68 -18.93
CA ASP A 88 -3.47 9.66 -19.80
C ASP A 88 -4.99 9.75 -19.60
N HIS A 89 -5.65 8.64 -19.26
CA HIS A 89 -7.12 8.58 -19.10
C HIS A 89 -7.60 8.55 -17.64
N LEU A 90 -6.78 8.08 -16.75
CA LEU A 90 -6.99 8.21 -15.30
C LEU A 90 -5.96 9.22 -14.78
N PRO A 91 -6.32 10.50 -14.64
CA PRO A 91 -5.41 11.53 -14.17
C PRO A 91 -5.10 11.34 -12.68
N LEU A 92 -4.36 10.29 -12.38
CA LEU A 92 -3.77 10.07 -11.08
C LEU A 92 -2.57 10.99 -10.96
N SER A 93 -2.87 12.25 -10.74
CA SER A 93 -1.84 13.24 -10.44
C SER A 93 -1.12 12.85 -9.16
N LYS A 94 0.18 13.09 -9.13
CA LYS A 94 0.91 13.05 -7.86
C LYS A 94 0.29 14.08 -6.95
N SER A 95 -0.01 13.71 -5.70
CA SER A 95 -0.52 14.67 -4.73
C SER A 95 0.49 15.79 -4.50
N LYS A 96 0.05 17.04 -4.69
CA LYS A 96 0.85 18.23 -4.39
C LYS A 96 0.97 18.48 -2.88
N LYS A 97 -0.02 18.04 -2.11
CA LYS A 97 -0.07 18.19 -0.65
C LYS A 97 0.30 16.86 0.01
N LYS A 98 1.32 16.87 0.86
CA LYS A 98 1.70 15.72 1.69
C LYS A 98 1.50 16.09 3.15
N ARG A 99 0.67 15.34 3.84
CA ARG A 99 0.55 15.43 5.30
C ARG A 99 1.74 14.78 5.99
N LYS A 100 2.16 15.35 7.09
CA LYS A 100 3.10 14.67 7.99
C LYS A 100 2.33 13.63 8.81
N PHE A 101 2.95 12.49 9.12
CA PHE A 101 2.28 11.45 9.90
C PHE A 101 1.73 11.96 11.24
N ARG A 102 2.38 12.94 11.86
CA ARG A 102 1.93 13.55 13.12
C ARG A 102 0.58 14.25 13.04
N GLU A 103 0.22 14.75 11.88
CA GLU A 103 -1.08 15.38 11.64
C GLU A 103 -2.25 14.37 11.65
N LEU A 104 -1.92 13.08 11.56
CA LEU A 104 -2.88 11.98 11.57
C LEU A 104 -3.01 11.33 12.96
N LEU A 105 -2.12 11.67 13.89
CA LEU A 105 -2.16 11.10 15.24
C LEU A 105 -3.38 11.59 16.02
N GLU A 106 -3.79 10.79 17.01
CA GLU A 106 -4.86 11.18 17.93
C GLU A 106 -4.49 12.45 18.70
N ASN A 107 -5.43 13.39 18.77
CA ASN A 107 -5.30 14.61 19.57
C ASN A 107 -5.75 14.42 21.04
N ARG A 108 -6.25 13.22 21.38
CA ARG A 108 -6.74 12.85 22.70
C ARG A 108 -5.81 11.81 23.34
N GLU A 109 -6.04 11.56 24.61
CA GLU A 109 -5.34 10.48 25.32
C GLU A 109 -5.62 9.13 24.65
N VAL A 110 -4.52 8.41 24.36
CA VAL A 110 -4.58 7.08 23.75
C VAL A 110 -4.59 6.03 24.84
N GLU A 111 -5.44 5.02 24.68
CA GLU A 111 -5.59 3.92 25.64
C GLU A 111 -4.25 3.22 25.92
N LYS A 112 -4.03 2.86 27.18
CA LYS A 112 -2.79 2.19 27.66
C LYS A 112 -2.43 0.91 26.91
N LYS A 113 -3.42 0.21 26.34
CA LYS A 113 -3.21 -1.02 25.54
C LYS A 113 -2.34 -0.84 24.29
N PHE A 114 -2.24 0.39 23.77
CA PHE A 114 -1.39 0.70 22.61
C PHE A 114 0.07 0.92 22.98
N TYR A 115 0.36 1.21 24.24
CA TYR A 115 1.72 1.46 24.72
C TYR A 115 2.44 0.16 25.08
N TYR A 116 3.74 0.11 24.78
CA TYR A 116 4.60 -0.99 25.19
C TYR A 116 4.94 -0.86 26.67
N LYS A 117 4.72 -1.93 27.43
CA LYS A 117 5.13 -2.01 28.81
C LYS A 117 6.65 -2.23 28.92
N GLN A 118 7.25 -1.80 30.04
CA GLN A 118 8.69 -1.91 30.29
C GLN A 118 9.18 -3.36 30.43
N ASP A 119 8.31 -4.28 30.81
CA ASP A 119 8.55 -5.71 30.95
C ASP A 119 8.47 -6.49 29.62
N ALA A 120 8.03 -5.85 28.54
CA ALA A 120 8.00 -6.50 27.22
C ALA A 120 9.40 -6.87 26.75
N TYR A 121 9.61 -8.09 26.28
CA TYR A 121 10.92 -8.63 25.88
C TYR A 121 11.71 -7.73 24.94
N MET A 122 11.04 -6.99 24.06
CA MET A 122 11.64 -6.09 23.07
C MET A 122 11.85 -4.67 23.60
N TYR A 123 11.37 -4.31 24.80
CA TYR A 123 11.29 -2.92 25.24
C TYR A 123 12.67 -2.23 25.35
N LYS A 124 13.69 -2.97 25.76
CA LYS A 124 15.06 -2.43 25.83
C LYS A 124 15.55 -1.94 24.46
N ASP A 125 15.31 -2.72 23.41
CA ASP A 125 15.68 -2.36 22.04
C ASP A 125 14.84 -1.20 21.52
N LEU A 126 13.53 -1.20 21.79
CA LEU A 126 12.65 -0.09 21.45
C LEU A 126 13.14 1.22 22.09
N LYS A 127 13.44 1.20 23.39
CA LYS A 127 13.92 2.39 24.13
C LYS A 127 15.28 2.88 23.63
N ARG A 128 16.18 1.98 23.21
CA ARG A 128 17.48 2.34 22.66
C ARG A 128 17.37 3.05 21.33
N GLU A 129 16.51 2.56 20.45
CA GLU A 129 16.44 3.01 19.06
C GLU A 129 15.41 4.13 18.81
N ILE A 130 14.26 4.09 19.52
CA ILE A 130 13.15 5.04 19.32
C ILE A 130 13.38 6.29 20.19
N ARG A 131 13.98 7.32 19.60
CA ARG A 131 14.36 8.55 20.31
C ARG A 131 13.73 9.82 19.76
N SER A 132 13.18 9.77 18.53
CA SER A 132 12.58 10.94 17.90
C SER A 132 11.08 10.83 17.84
N LYS A 133 10.39 11.90 18.22
CA LYS A 133 8.93 12.03 18.06
C LYS A 133 8.50 12.27 16.61
N ASP A 134 9.44 12.71 15.76
CA ASP A 134 9.18 13.09 14.37
C ASP A 134 9.49 11.98 13.37
N THR A 135 9.60 10.75 13.85
CA THR A 135 9.99 9.60 13.04
C THR A 135 9.07 8.42 13.31
N VAL A 136 8.61 7.77 12.23
CA VAL A 136 7.96 6.47 12.30
C VAL A 136 9.03 5.39 12.33
N TYR A 137 8.91 4.47 13.25
CA TYR A 137 9.78 3.31 13.40
C TYR A 137 9.00 2.04 13.08
N GLN A 138 9.71 0.95 12.94
CA GLN A 138 9.12 -0.35 12.64
C GLN A 138 9.87 -1.46 13.37
N TRP A 139 9.16 -2.29 14.12
CA TRP A 139 9.73 -3.52 14.67
C TRP A 139 9.90 -4.56 13.55
N ARG A 140 11.12 -5.09 13.40
CA ARG A 140 11.49 -6.06 12.36
C ARG A 140 12.02 -7.36 12.96
N ARG A 141 11.20 -8.08 13.72
CA ARG A 141 11.52 -9.34 14.42
C ARG A 141 12.63 -9.22 15.47
N VAL A 142 13.82 -8.77 15.09
CA VAL A 142 15.02 -8.74 15.95
C VAL A 142 15.66 -7.36 16.06
N TYR A 143 15.16 -6.36 15.35
CA TYR A 143 15.68 -4.98 15.42
C TYR A 143 14.60 -3.93 15.13
N VAL A 144 14.87 -2.72 15.54
CA VAL A 144 14.05 -1.55 15.24
C VAL A 144 14.59 -0.87 13.99
N ARG A 145 13.74 -0.65 13.02
CA ARG A 145 14.05 0.10 11.81
C ARG A 145 13.52 1.53 11.93
N LYS A 146 14.38 2.52 11.77
CA LYS A 146 13.98 3.90 11.54
C LYS A 146 13.50 4.07 10.10
N ASN A 147 12.32 4.64 9.91
CA ASN A 147 11.79 4.88 8.57
C ASN A 147 12.37 6.19 8.00
N LYS A 148 13.17 6.08 6.94
CA LYS A 148 13.92 7.24 6.40
C LYS A 148 13.03 8.33 5.80
N SER A 149 11.89 7.96 5.24
CA SER A 149 10.95 8.89 4.58
C SER A 149 9.91 9.50 5.52
N ASN A 150 9.92 9.13 6.80
CA ASN A 150 8.84 9.47 7.76
C ASN A 150 7.44 9.03 7.28
N GLU A 151 7.39 8.05 6.41
CA GLU A 151 6.16 7.44 5.94
C GLU A 151 5.89 6.16 6.73
N CYS A 152 4.63 5.91 7.03
CA CYS A 152 4.22 4.64 7.61
C CYS A 152 4.51 3.50 6.63
N PRO A 153 5.05 2.36 7.07
CA PRO A 153 5.16 1.19 6.20
C PRO A 153 3.77 0.64 5.84
N THR A 154 3.72 -0.20 4.82
CA THR A 154 2.49 -0.95 4.52
C THR A 154 2.01 -1.70 5.75
N LEU A 155 0.78 -1.41 6.19
CA LEU A 155 0.13 -2.13 7.27
C LEU A 155 -0.19 -3.54 6.80
N THR A 156 0.10 -4.53 7.65
CA THR A 156 -0.16 -5.94 7.38
C THR A 156 -1.17 -6.50 8.38
N ALA A 157 -1.93 -7.51 7.98
CA ALA A 157 -2.98 -8.09 8.83
C ALA A 157 -2.46 -8.59 10.20
N ASN A 158 -1.21 -9.05 10.24
CA ASN A 158 -0.60 -9.58 11.48
C ASN A 158 -0.03 -8.51 12.42
N MET A 159 -0.08 -7.22 12.08
CA MET A 159 0.44 -6.17 12.96
C MET A 159 -0.34 -6.06 14.29
N GLY A 160 -1.61 -6.40 14.29
CA GLY A 160 -2.46 -6.39 15.48
C GLY A 160 -2.11 -7.46 16.50
N THR A 161 -1.51 -8.56 16.08
CA THR A 161 -1.15 -9.72 16.91
C THR A 161 0.29 -9.68 17.44
N GLY A 162 0.97 -8.52 17.36
CA GLY A 162 2.35 -8.39 17.83
C GLY A 162 3.40 -8.93 16.86
N GLY A 163 3.00 -9.24 15.61
CA GLY A 163 3.92 -9.68 14.56
C GLY A 163 4.93 -8.60 14.16
N HIS A 164 5.86 -8.98 13.30
CA HIS A 164 6.81 -8.05 12.70
C HIS A 164 6.09 -7.04 11.77
N ASN A 165 6.77 -5.94 11.48
CA ASN A 165 6.25 -4.82 10.65
C ASN A 165 5.25 -3.90 11.35
N VAL A 166 5.15 -3.95 12.67
CA VAL A 166 4.32 -3.02 13.43
C VAL A 166 4.93 -1.61 13.36
N PRO A 167 4.20 -0.60 12.87
CA PRO A 167 4.65 0.78 12.96
C PRO A 167 4.62 1.27 14.41
N LEU A 168 5.67 1.96 14.81
CA LEU A 168 5.88 2.45 16.16
C LEU A 168 6.20 3.94 16.14
N ILE A 169 5.72 4.65 17.15
CA ILE A 169 6.01 6.06 17.35
C ILE A 169 6.39 6.32 18.80
N LEU A 170 7.12 7.41 19.03
CA LEU A 170 7.31 7.97 20.33
C LEU A 170 6.26 9.04 20.58
N ASP A 171 5.44 8.83 21.59
CA ASP A 171 4.42 9.78 22.04
C ASP A 171 4.78 10.37 23.41
N GLY A 172 3.96 11.31 23.93
CA GLY A 172 4.20 11.93 25.23
C GLY A 172 4.43 10.92 26.35
N PRO A 173 3.54 9.95 26.58
CA PRO A 173 3.68 8.94 27.62
C PRO A 173 4.71 7.86 27.33
N GLY A 174 5.05 7.57 26.05
CA GLY A 174 6.02 6.51 25.73
C GLY A 174 5.97 6.00 24.32
N ILE A 175 6.49 4.79 24.13
CA ILE A 175 6.51 4.10 22.81
C ILE A 175 5.22 3.35 22.61
N ARG A 176 4.56 3.57 21.49
CA ARG A 176 3.27 2.93 21.20
C ARG A 176 3.10 2.50 19.74
N LYS A 177 2.13 1.62 19.53
CA LYS A 177 1.56 1.32 18.21
C LYS A 177 0.62 2.44 17.79
N LEU A 178 0.32 2.49 16.50
CA LEU A 178 -0.78 3.31 15.99
C LEU A 178 -2.15 2.75 16.45
N THR A 179 -3.11 3.62 16.61
CA THR A 179 -4.51 3.23 16.82
C THR A 179 -5.16 2.84 15.48
N PRO A 180 -6.32 2.17 15.47
CA PRO A 180 -7.03 1.86 14.22
C PRO A 180 -7.43 3.10 13.41
N ARG A 181 -7.59 4.26 14.06
CA ARG A 181 -7.91 5.52 13.39
C ARG A 181 -6.69 6.15 12.71
N GLU A 182 -5.52 6.02 13.31
CA GLU A 182 -4.27 6.55 12.79
C GLU A 182 -3.72 5.73 11.63
#